data_4209df8bd2ca18cf7c04f35a0ebe4685
#
_entry.id   4209df8bd2ca18cf7c04f35a0ebe4685
#
_cell.length_a   1.000
_cell.length_b   1.000
_cell.length_c   1.000
_cell.angle_alpha   90.00
_cell.angle_beta   90.00
_cell.angle_gamma   90.00
#
_symmetry.space_group_name_H-M   'P 1'
#
loop_
_entity.id
_entity.type
_entity.pdbx_description
1 polymer ?
#
loop_
_entity_poly.entity_id
_entity_poly.type
_entity_poly.pdbx_seq_one_letter_code
_entity_poly.pdbx_strand_id
1 'polypeptide(L)'
;MAKSRVVYVCQDCGSEQAKWAGQCPDCGAWNTMTQFVEPGAPRGTATRRGGYAGDVTALQTLDQIDLTEVPRFSTGYVEFDRVLGGGIVPGSVNLIGGQPGAGKSTLLLQVMCALSQQMDALYVTGEESLQQVALRAHRLGLPTDRLRTLAETSVEAILEVAAQFAPRVMVVDSVQVVHCDDVPSAPGGVSQVRESATRFTRFAKSAGSALFLVGHVTKDGTLAGPKVLEHIIDCSIMLEEEGDSRFRALRAGKNRFGAVNELGVFAMTDRGMREVRNPSAIFLSRGTDIAPGSVVMVVWEGTRPLLVEIQALVDDSLGANPRRVAVGVDQNRLALLLAVLHRHGGMQLGDQDVFANVVGGIKVGETAADLALLLAIVSSYRDRRIDAGLVSFGEVGLAGEIRPVPSGGERLTEAAKHGFTRAIVPLANVPRKPIDGMEVVGVTRLSEALAAL
;
A
#
# COMPACT_ATOMS: atom_id res chain seq x y z
N MET A 1 -5.63 50.00 -0.46
CA MET A 1 -4.78 49.05 -1.23
C MET A 1 -4.27 48.04 -0.24
N ALA A 2 -4.67 46.77 -0.33
CA ALA A 2 -4.15 45.70 0.51
C ALA A 2 -2.72 45.38 0.04
N LYS A 3 -1.74 45.41 0.95
CA LYS A 3 -0.35 45.07 0.64
C LYS A 3 -0.28 43.57 0.31
N SER A 4 0.20 43.24 -0.88
CA SER A 4 0.57 41.88 -1.24
C SER A 4 1.68 41.39 -0.30
N ARG A 5 1.54 40.19 0.24
CA ARG A 5 2.56 39.54 1.08
C ARG A 5 3.38 38.60 0.21
N VAL A 6 4.69 38.78 0.23
CA VAL A 6 5.62 37.87 -0.43
C VAL A 6 6.00 36.79 0.54
N VAL A 7 5.79 35.53 0.15
CA VAL A 7 6.25 34.33 0.87
C VAL A 7 7.11 33.49 -0.07
N TYR A 8 7.99 32.69 0.50
CA TYR A 8 8.83 31.75 -0.27
C TYR A 8 8.43 30.32 0.09
N VAL A 9 8.09 29.53 -0.92
CA VAL A 9 7.59 28.17 -0.77
C VAL A 9 8.65 27.20 -1.30
N CYS A 10 8.96 26.18 -0.51
CA CYS A 10 9.85 25.10 -0.92
C CYS A 10 9.14 24.20 -1.93
N GLN A 11 9.76 23.96 -3.10
CA GLN A 11 9.22 23.11 -4.17
C GLN A 11 9.17 21.63 -3.77
N ASP A 12 10.03 21.19 -2.83
CA ASP A 12 10.13 19.77 -2.44
C ASP A 12 9.18 19.40 -1.29
N CYS A 13 9.04 20.27 -0.28
CA CYS A 13 8.24 19.94 0.91
C CYS A 13 7.04 20.87 1.14
N GLY A 14 6.88 21.94 0.36
CA GLY A 14 5.79 22.90 0.50
C GLY A 14 5.90 23.82 1.73
N SER A 15 7.01 23.83 2.45
CA SER A 15 7.24 24.71 3.59
C SER A 15 7.25 26.18 3.17
N GLU A 16 6.55 27.04 3.93
CA GLU A 16 6.44 28.46 3.67
C GLU A 16 7.37 29.27 4.58
N GLN A 17 8.17 30.15 3.99
CA GLN A 17 9.09 31.03 4.68
C GLN A 17 8.83 32.48 4.34
N ALA A 18 8.97 33.38 5.31
CA ALA A 18 8.79 34.81 5.11
C ALA A 18 9.96 35.47 4.33
N LYS A 19 11.08 34.78 4.20
CA LYS A 19 12.29 35.25 3.49
C LYS A 19 12.87 34.11 2.66
N TRP A 20 13.51 34.44 1.56
CA TRP A 20 14.24 33.49 0.76
C TRP A 20 15.42 32.88 1.54
N ALA A 21 15.57 31.58 1.46
CA ALA A 21 16.71 30.85 2.01
C ALA A 21 17.28 29.94 0.93
N GLY A 22 18.59 29.83 0.83
CA GLY A 22 19.26 28.93 -0.13
C GLY A 22 19.04 27.46 0.18
N GLN A 23 18.75 27.14 1.45
CA GLN A 23 18.40 25.80 1.90
C GLN A 23 17.07 25.87 2.65
N CYS A 24 16.16 24.94 2.37
CA CYS A 24 14.90 24.84 3.09
C CYS A 24 15.14 24.41 4.55
N PRO A 25 14.67 25.16 5.56
CA PRO A 25 14.91 24.82 6.96
C PRO A 25 14.18 23.55 7.41
N ASP A 26 13.12 23.13 6.71
CA ASP A 26 12.30 22.00 7.11
C ASP A 26 12.73 20.68 6.46
N CYS A 27 13.10 20.67 5.16
CA CYS A 27 13.53 19.46 4.48
C CYS A 27 15.02 19.42 4.13
N GLY A 28 15.76 20.52 4.30
CA GLY A 28 17.18 20.59 4.01
C GLY A 28 17.56 20.68 2.52
N ALA A 29 16.59 20.72 1.62
CA ALA A 29 16.83 20.80 0.17
C ALA A 29 17.41 22.17 -0.23
N TRP A 30 18.37 22.17 -1.19
CA TRP A 30 19.03 23.38 -1.65
C TRP A 30 18.37 23.95 -2.91
N ASN A 31 18.27 25.29 -2.97
CA ASN A 31 17.75 26.03 -4.13
C ASN A 31 16.30 25.67 -4.54
N THR A 32 15.49 25.20 -3.59
CA THR A 32 14.10 24.81 -3.81
C THR A 32 13.09 25.89 -3.42
N MET A 33 13.52 27.03 -2.87
CA MET A 33 12.65 28.11 -2.42
C MET A 33 12.26 29.02 -3.58
N THR A 34 10.97 29.05 -3.92
CA THR A 34 10.39 29.88 -4.97
C THR A 34 9.55 31.00 -4.37
N GLN A 35 9.69 32.21 -4.89
CA GLN A 35 8.92 33.38 -4.45
C GLN A 35 7.45 33.24 -4.85
N PHE A 36 6.57 33.44 -3.89
CA PHE A 36 5.13 33.47 -4.06
C PHE A 36 4.58 34.82 -3.57
N VAL A 37 3.76 35.48 -4.38
CA VAL A 37 3.10 36.73 -4.02
C VAL A 37 1.64 36.40 -3.70
N GLU A 38 1.27 36.41 -2.41
CA GLU A 38 -0.13 36.33 -2.03
C GLU A 38 -0.86 37.59 -2.50
N PRO A 39 -1.88 37.50 -3.40
CA PRO A 39 -2.72 38.62 -3.72
C PRO A 39 -3.45 39.08 -2.47
N GLY A 40 -3.36 40.35 -2.12
CA GLY A 40 -4.12 40.89 -0.99
C GLY A 40 -5.61 40.67 -1.24
N ALA A 41 -6.26 39.90 -0.37
CA ALA A 41 -7.66 39.58 -0.48
C ALA A 41 -8.51 40.84 -0.57
N PRO A 42 -9.45 40.97 -1.56
CA PRO A 42 -10.42 42.03 -1.54
C PRO A 42 -11.25 41.96 -0.26
N ARG A 43 -11.40 43.08 0.44
CA ARG A 43 -12.33 43.20 1.57
C ARG A 43 -13.78 43.13 1.07
N GLY A 44 -14.22 41.94 0.68
CA GLY A 44 -15.61 41.60 0.45
C GLY A 44 -15.94 40.45 1.39
N THR A 45 -16.97 40.67 2.22
CA THR A 45 -17.62 39.71 3.13
C THR A 45 -16.93 38.39 3.25
N ALA A 46 -16.19 38.20 4.36
CA ALA A 46 -15.53 36.94 4.68
C ALA A 46 -16.60 35.83 4.71
N THR A 47 -16.82 35.17 3.60
CA THR A 47 -17.41 33.84 3.60
C THR A 47 -16.53 33.03 4.52
N ARG A 48 -17.07 32.61 5.67
CA ARG A 48 -16.38 31.71 6.59
C ARG A 48 -15.83 30.55 5.76
N ARG A 49 -14.51 30.48 5.61
CA ARG A 49 -13.87 29.36 4.97
C ARG A 49 -14.18 28.15 5.86
N GLY A 50 -15.14 27.33 5.47
CA GLY A 50 -15.45 26.06 6.13
C GLY A 50 -14.17 25.25 6.25
N GLY A 51 -13.93 24.65 7.41
CA GLY A 51 -12.82 23.72 7.60
C GLY A 51 -13.05 22.42 6.81
N TYR A 52 -12.07 21.50 6.83
CA TYR A 52 -12.20 20.15 6.21
C TYR A 52 -13.27 19.27 6.88
N ALA A 53 -13.88 19.72 8.00
CA ALA A 53 -14.82 18.94 8.81
C ALA A 53 -16.30 19.14 8.42
N GLY A 54 -16.59 19.83 7.30
CA GLY A 54 -17.96 20.19 6.91
C GLY A 54 -18.48 21.47 7.57
N ASP A 55 -19.73 21.80 7.33
CA ASP A 55 -20.38 22.99 7.90
C ASP A 55 -20.76 22.73 9.36
N VAL A 56 -20.03 23.33 10.30
CA VAL A 56 -20.38 23.29 11.72
C VAL A 56 -21.23 24.50 12.05
N THR A 57 -22.50 24.28 12.29
CA THR A 57 -23.42 25.34 12.63
C THR A 57 -23.75 25.46 14.14
N ALA A 58 -23.43 24.47 14.97
CA ALA A 58 -23.67 24.48 16.41
C ALA A 58 -22.61 23.69 17.20
N LEU A 59 -22.35 24.12 18.45
CA LEU A 59 -21.60 23.33 19.41
C LEU A 59 -22.52 22.15 19.86
N GLN A 60 -22.00 20.93 19.73
CA GLN A 60 -22.65 19.69 20.16
C GLN A 60 -21.71 18.90 21.07
N THR A 61 -22.26 18.14 21.99
CA THR A 61 -21.50 17.15 22.75
C THR A 61 -21.37 15.85 21.93
N LEU A 62 -20.35 15.04 22.20
CA LEU A 62 -20.11 13.81 21.42
C LEU A 62 -21.26 12.80 21.49
N ASP A 63 -22.03 12.81 22.58
CA ASP A 63 -23.21 11.96 22.78
C ASP A 63 -24.44 12.42 21.97
N GLN A 64 -24.46 13.67 21.51
CA GLN A 64 -25.49 14.22 20.61
C GLN A 64 -25.23 13.98 19.14
N ILE A 65 -24.03 13.47 18.82
CA ILE A 65 -23.66 13.14 17.44
C ILE A 65 -24.27 11.77 17.10
N ASP A 66 -25.09 11.76 16.06
CA ASP A 66 -25.64 10.51 15.54
C ASP A 66 -24.50 9.61 15.04
N LEU A 67 -24.31 8.48 15.75
CA LEU A 67 -23.31 7.45 15.42
C LEU A 67 -23.89 6.37 14.50
N THR A 68 -25.07 6.59 13.92
CA THR A 68 -25.55 5.68 12.88
C THR A 68 -24.47 5.56 11.81
N GLU A 69 -23.95 4.35 11.66
CA GLU A 69 -22.92 4.06 10.66
C GLU A 69 -23.42 4.50 9.29
N VAL A 70 -22.76 5.49 8.71
CA VAL A 70 -23.01 5.86 7.32
C VAL A 70 -22.69 4.63 6.47
N PRO A 71 -23.70 4.03 5.80
CA PRO A 71 -23.50 2.77 5.12
C PRO A 71 -22.43 2.94 4.02
N ARG A 72 -21.38 2.13 4.11
CA ARG A 72 -20.35 2.04 3.07
C ARG A 72 -20.94 1.36 1.85
N PHE A 73 -20.46 1.72 0.68
CA PHE A 73 -20.83 1.01 -0.54
C PHE A 73 -19.61 0.32 -1.14
N SER A 74 -19.84 -0.87 -1.68
CA SER A 74 -18.77 -1.70 -2.25
C SER A 74 -18.27 -1.13 -3.57
N THR A 75 -16.97 -1.23 -3.82
CA THR A 75 -16.35 -0.97 -5.14
C THR A 75 -16.71 -2.05 -6.19
N GLY A 76 -17.28 -3.17 -5.74
CA GLY A 76 -17.46 -4.38 -6.55
C GLY A 76 -16.25 -5.33 -6.52
N TYR A 77 -15.18 -4.97 -5.82
CA TYR A 77 -13.97 -5.76 -5.63
C TYR A 77 -13.68 -5.94 -4.13
N VAL A 78 -13.69 -7.18 -3.66
CA VAL A 78 -13.46 -7.51 -2.24
C VAL A 78 -12.06 -7.08 -1.79
N GLU A 79 -11.07 -7.24 -2.66
CA GLU A 79 -9.68 -6.86 -2.38
C GLU A 79 -9.51 -5.33 -2.31
N PHE A 80 -10.28 -4.56 -3.07
CA PHE A 80 -10.25 -3.11 -2.98
C PHE A 80 -11.03 -2.61 -1.76
N ASP A 81 -12.21 -3.17 -1.51
CA ASP A 81 -13.01 -2.84 -0.33
C ASP A 81 -12.23 -3.08 0.96
N ARG A 82 -11.45 -4.17 1.03
CA ARG A 82 -10.54 -4.47 2.15
C ARG A 82 -9.57 -3.31 2.39
N VAL A 83 -8.88 -2.85 1.36
CA VAL A 83 -7.89 -1.77 1.45
C VAL A 83 -8.54 -0.45 1.86
N LEU A 84 -9.79 -0.21 1.46
CA LEU A 84 -10.59 0.93 1.88
C LEU A 84 -11.12 0.82 3.33
N GLY A 85 -10.95 -0.34 3.97
CA GLY A 85 -11.46 -0.61 5.32
C GLY A 85 -12.91 -1.09 5.35
N GLY A 86 -13.36 -1.78 4.29
CA GLY A 86 -14.69 -2.38 4.14
C GLY A 86 -15.61 -1.67 3.16
N GLY A 87 -15.05 -0.86 2.26
CA GLY A 87 -15.78 -0.17 1.20
C GLY A 87 -15.65 1.35 1.24
N ILE A 88 -16.29 2.01 0.30
CA ILE A 88 -16.24 3.46 0.11
C ILE A 88 -17.12 4.15 1.14
N VAL A 89 -16.56 5.12 1.85
CA VAL A 89 -17.30 5.96 2.80
C VAL A 89 -17.79 7.23 2.08
N PRO A 90 -19.08 7.57 2.15
CA PRO A 90 -19.60 8.83 1.60
C PRO A 90 -18.83 10.05 2.13
N GLY A 91 -18.51 10.99 1.25
CA GLY A 91 -17.73 12.18 1.61
C GLY A 91 -16.23 11.91 1.89
N SER A 92 -15.75 10.67 1.70
CA SER A 92 -14.33 10.34 1.84
C SER A 92 -13.49 10.86 0.68
N VAL A 93 -12.23 11.18 0.97
CA VAL A 93 -11.23 11.55 -0.04
C VAL A 93 -10.11 10.52 -0.05
N ASN A 94 -10.01 9.79 -1.15
CA ASN A 94 -9.11 8.68 -1.33
C ASN A 94 -8.06 9.03 -2.41
N LEU A 95 -6.80 8.90 -2.11
CA LEU A 95 -5.71 9.09 -3.06
C LEU A 95 -5.19 7.73 -3.53
N ILE A 96 -5.16 7.49 -4.83
CA ILE A 96 -4.55 6.31 -5.43
C ILE A 96 -3.26 6.73 -6.12
N GLY A 97 -2.13 6.36 -5.51
CA GLY A 97 -0.80 6.56 -6.04
C GLY A 97 -0.24 5.32 -6.72
N GLY A 98 0.81 5.50 -7.51
CA GLY A 98 1.53 4.40 -8.15
C GLY A 98 2.27 4.86 -9.40
N GLN A 99 3.20 4.02 -9.87
CA GLN A 99 3.97 4.31 -11.07
C GLN A 99 3.07 4.46 -12.31
N PRO A 100 3.50 5.23 -13.33
CA PRO A 100 2.84 5.21 -14.64
C PRO A 100 2.78 3.77 -15.17
N GLY A 101 1.64 3.37 -15.73
CA GLY A 101 1.45 1.99 -16.22
C GLY A 101 1.01 0.96 -15.18
N ALA A 102 1.07 1.24 -13.88
CA ALA A 102 0.66 0.30 -12.83
C ALA A 102 -0.81 -0.16 -12.91
N GLY A 103 -1.68 0.61 -13.60
CA GLY A 103 -3.09 0.25 -13.80
C GLY A 103 -4.10 1.05 -12.98
N LYS A 104 -3.69 2.18 -12.35
CA LYS A 104 -4.57 3.06 -11.54
C LYS A 104 -5.85 3.46 -12.27
N SER A 105 -5.70 4.09 -13.44
CA SER A 105 -6.82 4.54 -14.28
C SER A 105 -7.68 3.38 -14.78
N THR A 106 -7.07 2.20 -15.04
CA THR A 106 -7.80 0.99 -15.43
C THR A 106 -8.69 0.48 -14.30
N LEU A 107 -8.12 0.35 -13.08
CA LEU A 107 -8.87 -0.10 -11.91
C LEU A 107 -10.03 0.85 -11.60
N LEU A 108 -9.75 2.16 -11.54
CA LEU A 108 -10.78 3.15 -11.23
C LEU A 108 -11.85 3.21 -12.32
N LEU A 109 -11.50 3.13 -13.60
CA LEU A 109 -12.51 3.07 -14.67
C LEU A 109 -13.43 1.87 -14.53
N GLN A 110 -12.89 0.68 -14.20
CA GLN A 110 -13.68 -0.52 -13.94
C GLN A 110 -14.64 -0.33 -12.76
N VAL A 111 -14.14 0.22 -11.65
CA VAL A 111 -14.95 0.52 -10.46
C VAL A 111 -16.05 1.53 -10.79
N MET A 112 -15.71 2.62 -11.48
CA MET A 112 -16.68 3.68 -11.82
C MET A 112 -17.76 3.21 -12.78
N CYS A 113 -17.41 2.38 -13.78
CA CYS A 113 -18.39 1.77 -14.66
C CYS A 113 -19.34 0.84 -13.90
N ALA A 114 -18.85 0.07 -12.95
CA ALA A 114 -19.68 -0.80 -12.12
C ALA A 114 -20.61 0.01 -11.18
N LEU A 115 -20.07 1.03 -10.50
CA LEU A 115 -20.82 1.89 -9.60
C LEU A 115 -21.89 2.71 -10.35
N SER A 116 -21.58 3.17 -11.55
CA SER A 116 -22.52 3.96 -12.37
C SER A 116 -23.82 3.23 -12.68
N GLN A 117 -23.86 1.90 -12.60
CA GLN A 117 -25.09 1.12 -12.78
C GLN A 117 -26.06 1.26 -11.60
N GLN A 118 -25.56 1.71 -10.43
CA GLN A 118 -26.32 1.77 -9.19
C GLN A 118 -26.50 3.20 -8.65
N MET A 119 -25.58 4.11 -9.01
CA MET A 119 -25.54 5.47 -8.48
C MET A 119 -24.92 6.46 -9.46
N ASP A 120 -25.15 7.77 -9.23
CA ASP A 120 -24.52 8.81 -10.02
C ASP A 120 -23.02 8.84 -9.81
N ALA A 121 -22.26 8.60 -10.88
CA ALA A 121 -20.81 8.50 -10.90
C ALA A 121 -20.23 9.43 -11.98
N LEU A 122 -19.18 10.18 -11.60
CA LEU A 122 -18.49 11.13 -12.48
C LEU A 122 -17.00 10.78 -12.61
N TYR A 123 -16.53 10.56 -13.82
CA TYR A 123 -15.11 10.36 -14.12
C TYR A 123 -14.55 11.58 -14.84
N VAL A 124 -13.67 12.31 -14.16
CA VAL A 124 -12.97 13.47 -14.72
C VAL A 124 -11.59 13.03 -15.20
N THR A 125 -11.29 13.29 -16.46
CA THR A 125 -9.98 13.04 -17.06
C THR A 125 -9.32 14.36 -17.45
N GLY A 126 -8.10 14.57 -16.98
CA GLY A 126 -7.25 15.69 -17.39
C GLY A 126 -6.08 15.28 -18.28
N GLU A 127 -5.78 13.97 -18.36
CA GLU A 127 -4.65 13.45 -19.14
C GLU A 127 -5.07 12.81 -20.47
N GLU A 128 -6.20 12.12 -20.48
CA GLU A 128 -6.68 11.39 -21.64
C GLU A 128 -7.92 12.05 -22.24
N SER A 129 -8.06 11.97 -23.57
CA SER A 129 -9.29 12.38 -24.22
C SER A 129 -10.45 11.43 -23.87
N LEU A 130 -11.68 11.93 -23.95
CA LEU A 130 -12.89 11.08 -23.75
C LEU A 130 -12.91 9.87 -24.69
N GLN A 131 -12.37 10.01 -25.91
CA GLN A 131 -12.26 8.90 -26.87
C GLN A 131 -11.31 7.81 -26.36
N GLN A 132 -10.17 8.18 -25.79
CA GLN A 132 -9.20 7.21 -25.21
C GLN A 132 -9.80 6.46 -24.03
N VAL A 133 -10.50 7.17 -23.14
CA VAL A 133 -11.22 6.55 -22.01
C VAL A 133 -12.31 5.59 -22.52
N ALA A 134 -13.11 6.00 -23.52
CA ALA A 134 -14.16 5.18 -24.11
C ALA A 134 -13.61 3.93 -24.81
N LEU A 135 -12.52 4.06 -25.57
CA LEU A 135 -11.84 2.93 -26.22
C LEU A 135 -11.31 1.93 -25.19
N ARG A 136 -10.74 2.44 -24.08
CA ARG A 136 -10.30 1.56 -22.97
C ARG A 136 -11.48 0.83 -22.36
N ALA A 137 -12.56 1.54 -22.03
CA ALA A 137 -13.77 0.92 -21.46
C ALA A 137 -14.36 -0.15 -22.39
N HIS A 138 -14.43 0.13 -23.69
CA HIS A 138 -14.90 -0.82 -24.69
C HIS A 138 -14.01 -2.06 -24.78
N ARG A 139 -12.68 -1.86 -24.85
CA ARG A 139 -11.70 -2.99 -24.88
C ARG A 139 -11.85 -3.91 -23.66
N LEU A 140 -12.18 -3.33 -22.50
CA LEU A 140 -12.36 -4.05 -21.25
C LEU A 140 -13.77 -4.66 -21.11
N GLY A 141 -14.68 -4.38 -22.03
CA GLY A 141 -16.07 -4.85 -21.99
C GLY A 141 -16.88 -4.29 -20.83
N LEU A 142 -16.63 -3.02 -20.44
CA LEU A 142 -17.28 -2.39 -19.30
C LEU A 142 -18.66 -1.82 -19.67
N PRO A 143 -19.63 -1.78 -18.74
CA PRO A 143 -20.89 -1.07 -18.93
C PRO A 143 -20.62 0.44 -18.91
N THR A 144 -20.86 1.13 -20.03
CA THR A 144 -20.51 2.55 -20.19
C THR A 144 -21.73 3.48 -20.28
N ASP A 145 -22.92 2.92 -20.37
CA ASP A 145 -24.18 3.61 -20.66
C ASP A 145 -24.57 4.65 -19.60
N ARG A 146 -24.12 4.49 -18.36
CA ARG A 146 -24.49 5.36 -17.24
C ARG A 146 -23.35 6.18 -16.66
N LEU A 147 -22.09 5.87 -16.97
CA LEU A 147 -20.95 6.61 -16.45
C LEU A 147 -20.87 8.00 -17.11
N ARG A 148 -20.97 9.06 -16.31
CA ARG A 148 -20.71 10.42 -16.80
C ARG A 148 -19.22 10.70 -16.80
N THR A 149 -18.74 11.27 -17.91
CA THR A 149 -17.32 11.57 -18.10
C THR A 149 -17.14 13.03 -18.48
N LEU A 150 -16.09 13.67 -17.98
CA LEU A 150 -15.73 15.05 -18.22
C LEU A 150 -14.24 15.14 -18.56
N ALA A 151 -13.88 15.81 -19.65
CA ALA A 151 -12.49 16.17 -19.97
C ALA A 151 -12.29 17.63 -19.60
N GLU A 152 -11.67 17.88 -18.46
CA GLU A 152 -11.45 19.23 -17.93
C GLU A 152 -10.25 19.24 -16.98
N THR A 153 -9.55 20.36 -16.92
CA THR A 153 -8.40 20.59 -16.04
C THR A 153 -8.57 21.76 -15.07
N SER A 154 -9.53 22.68 -15.32
CA SER A 154 -9.88 23.74 -14.36
C SER A 154 -10.67 23.15 -13.19
N VAL A 155 -10.15 23.31 -11.98
CA VAL A 155 -10.82 22.85 -10.74
C VAL A 155 -12.17 23.55 -10.55
N GLU A 156 -12.25 24.83 -10.88
CA GLU A 156 -13.47 25.63 -10.80
C GLU A 156 -14.56 25.06 -11.72
N ALA A 157 -14.23 24.81 -12.98
CA ALA A 157 -15.17 24.24 -13.96
C ALA A 157 -15.60 22.81 -13.57
N ILE A 158 -14.67 21.98 -13.10
CA ILE A 158 -14.98 20.61 -12.60
C ILE A 158 -15.97 20.70 -11.43
N LEU A 159 -15.72 21.58 -10.44
CA LEU A 159 -16.56 21.69 -9.26
C LEU A 159 -17.95 22.27 -9.59
N GLU A 160 -18.05 23.17 -10.57
CA GLU A 160 -19.33 23.68 -11.07
C GLU A 160 -20.20 22.56 -11.66
N VAL A 161 -19.62 21.75 -12.55
CA VAL A 161 -20.30 20.57 -13.13
C VAL A 161 -20.66 19.56 -12.05
N ALA A 162 -19.73 19.27 -11.12
CA ALA A 162 -19.98 18.33 -10.03
C ALA A 162 -21.08 18.82 -9.08
N ALA A 163 -21.15 20.12 -8.81
CA ALA A 163 -22.22 20.69 -7.98
C ALA A 163 -23.61 20.56 -8.62
N GLN A 164 -23.70 20.71 -9.94
CA GLN A 164 -24.96 20.57 -10.70
C GLN A 164 -25.37 19.10 -10.83
N PHE A 165 -24.42 18.19 -11.10
CA PHE A 165 -24.68 16.76 -11.29
C PHE A 165 -24.87 16.01 -9.98
N ALA A 166 -24.28 16.51 -8.85
CA ALA A 166 -24.31 15.92 -7.51
C ALA A 166 -23.90 14.42 -7.46
N PRO A 167 -22.73 14.03 -7.97
CA PRO A 167 -22.32 12.62 -8.01
C PRO A 167 -22.14 12.05 -6.61
N ARG A 168 -22.56 10.80 -6.42
CA ARG A 168 -22.28 10.04 -5.19
C ARG A 168 -20.79 9.62 -5.09
N VAL A 169 -20.15 9.43 -6.25
CA VAL A 169 -18.74 9.12 -6.37
C VAL A 169 -18.12 9.84 -7.56
N MET A 170 -16.92 10.39 -7.36
CA MET A 170 -16.18 11.11 -8.39
C MET A 170 -14.73 10.65 -8.42
N VAL A 171 -14.15 10.57 -9.62
CA VAL A 171 -12.72 10.35 -9.86
C VAL A 171 -12.14 11.55 -10.55
N VAL A 172 -10.94 11.98 -10.17
CA VAL A 172 -10.11 12.99 -10.87
C VAL A 172 -8.78 12.32 -11.27
N ASP A 173 -8.58 12.15 -12.56
CA ASP A 173 -7.43 11.47 -13.16
C ASP A 173 -6.67 12.44 -14.10
N SER A 174 -5.58 13.08 -13.62
CA SER A 174 -4.93 13.02 -12.33
C SER A 174 -4.88 14.39 -11.63
N VAL A 175 -4.60 14.37 -10.32
CA VAL A 175 -4.47 15.61 -9.53
C VAL A 175 -3.28 16.49 -9.96
N GLN A 176 -2.32 15.94 -10.70
CA GLN A 176 -1.16 16.68 -11.19
C GLN A 176 -1.45 17.56 -12.40
N VAL A 177 -2.47 17.26 -13.18
CA VAL A 177 -2.79 18.02 -14.41
C VAL A 177 -3.86 19.06 -14.20
N VAL A 178 -4.66 18.94 -13.12
CA VAL A 178 -5.66 19.95 -12.79
C VAL A 178 -5.02 21.19 -12.15
N HIS A 179 -5.68 22.33 -12.30
CA HIS A 179 -5.20 23.60 -11.79
C HIS A 179 -6.34 24.48 -11.27
N CYS A 180 -5.99 25.35 -10.34
CA CYS A 180 -6.84 26.43 -9.85
C CYS A 180 -6.39 27.73 -10.53
N ASP A 181 -7.32 28.49 -11.09
CA ASP A 181 -7.02 29.71 -11.89
C ASP A 181 -6.36 30.80 -11.06
N ASP A 182 -6.65 30.88 -9.77
CA ASP A 182 -6.13 31.90 -8.85
C ASP A 182 -4.77 31.54 -8.22
N VAL A 183 -4.21 30.36 -8.52
CA VAL A 183 -2.91 29.90 -7.99
C VAL A 183 -1.81 30.11 -9.06
N PRO A 184 -0.87 31.05 -8.88
CA PRO A 184 0.10 31.43 -9.90
C PRO A 184 1.29 30.45 -9.99
N SER A 185 1.03 29.14 -10.07
CA SER A 185 2.04 28.10 -10.32
C SER A 185 1.58 27.18 -11.44
N ALA A 186 2.52 26.55 -12.15
CA ALA A 186 2.19 25.60 -13.21
C ALA A 186 1.43 24.38 -12.66
N PRO A 187 0.54 23.77 -13.47
CA PRO A 187 -0.08 22.48 -13.15
C PRO A 187 0.99 21.45 -12.72
N GLY A 188 0.68 20.62 -11.75
CA GLY A 188 1.63 19.65 -11.17
C GLY A 188 2.58 20.23 -10.12
N GLY A 189 2.68 21.54 -10.00
CA GLY A 189 3.42 22.19 -8.91
C GLY A 189 2.77 21.91 -7.55
N VAL A 190 3.58 21.84 -6.49
CA VAL A 190 3.12 21.49 -5.12
C VAL A 190 1.96 22.37 -4.65
N SER A 191 2.03 23.68 -4.92
CA SER A 191 0.97 24.63 -4.54
C SER A 191 -0.35 24.36 -5.29
N GLN A 192 -0.28 24.04 -6.59
CA GLN A 192 -1.45 23.68 -7.39
C GLN A 192 -2.09 22.39 -6.90
N VAL A 193 -1.28 21.34 -6.73
CA VAL A 193 -1.75 20.03 -6.25
C VAL A 193 -2.39 20.15 -4.87
N ARG A 194 -1.79 20.94 -3.97
CA ARG A 194 -2.33 21.20 -2.63
C ARG A 194 -3.68 21.93 -2.68
N GLU A 195 -3.75 23.03 -3.41
CA GLU A 195 -4.98 23.83 -3.48
C GLU A 195 -6.10 23.07 -4.19
N SER A 196 -5.78 22.40 -5.31
CA SER A 196 -6.74 21.53 -6.02
C SER A 196 -7.32 20.44 -5.09
N ALA A 197 -6.46 19.71 -4.40
CA ALA A 197 -6.89 18.69 -3.45
C ALA A 197 -7.70 19.29 -2.28
N THR A 198 -7.34 20.49 -1.82
CA THR A 198 -8.08 21.19 -0.76
C THR A 198 -9.51 21.53 -1.21
N ARG A 199 -9.69 22.06 -2.42
CA ARG A 199 -11.00 22.42 -2.98
C ARG A 199 -11.86 21.20 -3.24
N PHE A 200 -11.28 20.17 -3.84
CA PHE A 200 -11.97 18.88 -4.02
C PHE A 200 -12.39 18.24 -2.70
N THR A 201 -11.53 18.31 -1.67
CA THR A 201 -11.86 17.79 -0.33
C THR A 201 -13.02 18.52 0.30
N ARG A 202 -13.06 19.85 0.20
CA ARG A 202 -14.19 20.64 0.71
C ARG A 202 -15.48 20.26 0.00
N PHE A 203 -15.44 20.16 -1.33
CA PHE A 203 -16.60 19.71 -2.11
C PHE A 203 -17.07 18.30 -1.65
N ALA A 204 -16.16 17.34 -1.61
CA ALA A 204 -16.48 15.97 -1.22
C ALA A 204 -17.16 15.90 0.17
N LYS A 205 -16.61 16.63 1.14
CA LYS A 205 -17.16 16.69 2.51
C LYS A 205 -18.52 17.38 2.58
N SER A 206 -18.73 18.49 1.87
CA SER A 206 -19.99 19.23 1.89
C SER A 206 -21.09 18.54 1.09
N ALA A 207 -20.76 17.93 -0.06
CA ALA A 207 -21.73 17.22 -0.90
C ALA A 207 -21.99 15.77 -0.47
N GLY A 208 -21.19 15.20 0.46
CA GLY A 208 -21.26 13.79 0.81
C GLY A 208 -20.79 12.87 -0.34
N SER A 209 -20.09 13.42 -1.34
CA SER A 209 -19.58 12.70 -2.51
C SER A 209 -18.25 12.02 -2.16
N ALA A 210 -18.12 10.72 -2.42
CA ALA A 210 -16.84 10.04 -2.28
C ALA A 210 -15.91 10.43 -3.45
N LEU A 211 -14.68 10.79 -3.15
CA LEU A 211 -13.72 11.27 -4.13
C LEU A 211 -12.50 10.36 -4.21
N PHE A 212 -12.10 10.00 -5.44
CA PHE A 212 -10.82 9.39 -5.74
C PHE A 212 -9.95 10.37 -6.52
N LEU A 213 -8.78 10.68 -5.98
CA LEU A 213 -7.73 11.43 -6.65
C LEU A 213 -6.68 10.44 -7.17
N VAL A 214 -6.35 10.51 -8.44
CA VAL A 214 -5.24 9.74 -9.01
C VAL A 214 -3.97 10.56 -8.91
N GLY A 215 -2.88 9.94 -8.43
CA GLY A 215 -1.58 10.56 -8.32
C GLY A 215 -0.46 9.68 -8.88
N HIS A 216 0.56 10.31 -9.47
CA HIS A 216 1.78 9.62 -9.90
C HIS A 216 2.86 9.72 -8.83
N VAL A 217 3.65 8.68 -8.67
CA VAL A 217 4.80 8.65 -7.77
C VAL A 217 6.09 8.96 -8.55
N THR A 218 7.08 9.52 -7.86
CA THR A 218 8.45 9.65 -8.36
C THR A 218 9.12 8.28 -8.47
N LYS A 219 10.27 8.21 -9.17
CA LYS A 219 11.07 6.98 -9.28
C LYS A 219 11.49 6.38 -7.93
N ASP A 220 11.56 7.19 -6.88
CA ASP A 220 11.90 6.75 -5.52
C ASP A 220 10.70 6.21 -4.75
N GLY A 221 9.56 5.97 -5.43
CA GLY A 221 8.33 5.45 -4.79
C GLY A 221 7.62 6.46 -3.90
N THR A 222 8.09 7.71 -3.84
CA THR A 222 7.40 8.77 -3.14
C THR A 222 6.41 9.43 -4.09
N LEU A 223 5.22 9.72 -3.62
CA LEU A 223 4.23 10.48 -4.38
C LEU A 223 4.85 11.85 -4.77
N ALA A 224 4.82 12.28 -6.01
CA ALA A 224 5.26 13.61 -6.44
C ALA A 224 4.34 14.68 -5.80
N GLY A 225 4.87 15.42 -4.83
CA GLY A 225 4.13 16.42 -4.06
C GLY A 225 3.25 15.94 -2.89
N PRO A 226 3.45 14.82 -2.24
CA PRO A 226 2.42 14.06 -1.54
C PRO A 226 2.44 14.03 -0.02
N LYS A 227 3.52 14.31 0.65
CA LYS A 227 3.46 14.54 2.10
C LYS A 227 2.47 15.66 2.45
N VAL A 228 2.28 16.59 1.53
CA VAL A 228 1.30 17.70 1.63
C VAL A 228 -0.13 17.17 1.52
N LEU A 229 -0.40 16.16 0.69
CA LEU A 229 -1.74 15.59 0.52
C LEU A 229 -2.14 14.67 1.66
N GLU A 230 -1.20 14.00 2.32
CA GLU A 230 -1.48 13.07 3.43
C GLU A 230 -2.29 13.71 4.57
N HIS A 231 -2.13 15.01 4.81
CA HIS A 231 -2.90 15.72 5.83
C HIS A 231 -4.32 16.07 5.38
N ILE A 232 -4.55 16.17 4.07
CA ILE A 232 -5.81 16.60 3.48
C ILE A 232 -6.74 15.42 3.23
N ILE A 233 -6.21 14.30 2.74
CA ILE A 233 -6.97 13.11 2.37
C ILE A 233 -7.28 12.20 3.57
N ASP A 234 -8.29 11.37 3.43
CA ASP A 234 -8.70 10.40 4.47
C ASP A 234 -8.02 9.04 4.30
N CYS A 235 -7.80 8.61 3.07
CA CYS A 235 -7.15 7.34 2.75
C CYS A 235 -6.12 7.54 1.62
N SER A 236 -4.91 6.98 1.78
CA SER A 236 -3.90 6.89 0.71
C SER A 236 -3.62 5.43 0.39
N ILE A 237 -3.70 5.11 -0.89
CA ILE A 237 -3.52 3.76 -1.40
C ILE A 237 -2.44 3.79 -2.47
N MET A 238 -1.47 2.89 -2.36
CA MET A 238 -0.42 2.71 -3.35
C MET A 238 -0.71 1.48 -4.18
N LEU A 239 -0.71 1.62 -5.50
CA LEU A 239 -0.74 0.53 -6.46
C LEU A 239 0.70 0.26 -6.89
N GLU A 240 1.24 -0.83 -6.37
CA GLU A 240 2.63 -1.25 -6.57
C GLU A 240 2.70 -2.36 -7.63
N GLU A 241 3.71 -2.27 -8.47
CA GLU A 241 4.06 -3.30 -9.44
C GLU A 241 5.24 -4.09 -8.86
N GLU A 242 5.11 -5.40 -8.76
CA GLU A 242 6.17 -6.27 -8.28
C GLU A 242 6.95 -6.86 -9.46
N GLY A 243 8.08 -6.21 -9.80
CA GLY A 243 8.94 -6.62 -10.92
C GLY A 243 8.18 -6.68 -12.26
N ASP A 244 8.56 -7.60 -13.15
CA ASP A 244 7.86 -7.86 -14.44
C ASP A 244 6.60 -8.73 -14.28
N SER A 245 6.05 -8.82 -13.09
CA SER A 245 4.92 -9.68 -12.78
C SER A 245 3.60 -9.06 -13.24
N ARG A 246 2.66 -9.91 -13.63
CA ARG A 246 1.28 -9.48 -13.92
C ARG A 246 0.49 -9.10 -12.68
N PHE A 247 1.04 -9.34 -11.49
CA PHE A 247 0.36 -9.05 -10.23
C PHE A 247 0.61 -7.60 -9.78
N ARG A 248 -0.37 -7.07 -9.09
CA ARG A 248 -0.37 -5.72 -8.55
C ARG A 248 -0.81 -5.77 -7.10
N ALA A 249 -0.04 -5.13 -6.23
CA ALA A 249 -0.35 -4.97 -4.82
C ALA A 249 -1.01 -3.61 -4.57
N LEU A 250 -2.17 -3.60 -3.96
CA LEU A 250 -2.87 -2.41 -3.50
C LEU A 250 -2.65 -2.28 -2.00
N ARG A 251 -1.89 -1.28 -1.56
CA ARG A 251 -1.51 -1.13 -0.14
C ARG A 251 -2.00 0.19 0.43
N ALA A 252 -2.70 0.13 1.57
CA ALA A 252 -3.11 1.31 2.30
C ALA A 252 -1.94 1.89 3.12
N GLY A 253 -1.48 3.10 2.79
CA GLY A 253 -0.47 3.82 3.57
C GLY A 253 -1.08 4.63 4.71
N LYS A 254 -2.26 5.21 4.49
CA LYS A 254 -3.08 5.93 5.46
C LYS A 254 -4.53 5.51 5.29
N ASN A 255 -5.22 5.26 6.39
CA ASN A 255 -6.65 4.99 6.35
C ASN A 255 -7.33 5.46 7.65
N ARG A 256 -8.25 6.44 7.55
CA ARG A 256 -9.05 6.92 8.68
C ARG A 256 -10.27 6.03 8.96
N PHE A 257 -10.58 5.11 8.07
CA PHE A 257 -11.79 4.28 8.10
C PHE A 257 -11.52 2.81 8.38
N GLY A 258 -10.25 2.43 8.47
CA GLY A 258 -9.84 1.04 8.68
C GLY A 258 -8.37 0.92 9.07
N ALA A 259 -7.86 -0.30 9.04
CA ALA A 259 -6.47 -0.58 9.32
C ALA A 259 -5.55 -0.01 8.22
N VAL A 260 -4.36 0.40 8.62
CA VAL A 260 -3.26 0.73 7.71
C VAL A 260 -2.50 -0.54 7.31
N ASN A 261 -1.75 -0.48 6.22
CA ASN A 261 -0.99 -1.62 5.67
C ASN A 261 -1.86 -2.79 5.17
N GLU A 262 -3.17 -2.57 5.00
CA GLU A 262 -4.01 -3.56 4.31
C GLU A 262 -3.50 -3.80 2.90
N LEU A 263 -3.49 -5.07 2.51
CA LEU A 263 -3.04 -5.52 1.21
C LEU A 263 -4.20 -6.11 0.41
N GLY A 264 -4.44 -5.54 -0.77
CA GLY A 264 -5.29 -6.09 -1.81
C GLY A 264 -4.44 -6.58 -2.98
N VAL A 265 -4.73 -7.74 -3.52
CA VAL A 265 -3.95 -8.32 -4.63
C VAL A 265 -4.80 -8.43 -5.88
N PHE A 266 -4.25 -7.89 -6.98
CA PHE A 266 -4.86 -7.91 -8.29
C PHE A 266 -3.93 -8.53 -9.33
N ALA A 267 -4.51 -9.05 -10.41
CA ALA A 267 -3.78 -9.46 -11.59
C ALA A 267 -4.17 -8.57 -12.77
N MET A 268 -3.19 -8.03 -13.48
CA MET A 268 -3.41 -7.36 -14.77
C MET A 268 -3.61 -8.41 -15.85
N THR A 269 -4.74 -8.30 -16.56
CA THR A 269 -5.11 -9.21 -17.65
C THR A 269 -5.51 -8.43 -18.90
N ASP A 270 -5.71 -9.11 -20.01
CA ASP A 270 -6.30 -8.54 -21.22
C ASP A 270 -7.68 -7.91 -20.99
N ARG A 271 -8.39 -8.39 -19.97
CA ARG A 271 -9.70 -7.88 -19.52
C ARG A 271 -9.61 -6.91 -18.34
N GLY A 272 -8.44 -6.31 -18.10
CA GLY A 272 -8.18 -5.36 -17.04
C GLY A 272 -7.73 -5.98 -15.73
N MET A 273 -7.94 -5.24 -14.65
CA MET A 273 -7.58 -5.66 -13.29
C MET A 273 -8.60 -6.66 -12.75
N ARG A 274 -8.12 -7.79 -12.26
CA ARG A 274 -8.93 -8.81 -11.60
C ARG A 274 -8.41 -9.09 -10.20
N GLU A 275 -9.29 -9.14 -9.23
CA GLU A 275 -8.91 -9.51 -7.86
C GLU A 275 -8.41 -10.96 -7.78
N VAL A 276 -7.40 -11.17 -6.97
CA VAL A 276 -6.86 -12.48 -6.69
C VAL A 276 -7.42 -12.98 -5.36
N ARG A 277 -8.38 -13.89 -5.44
CA ARG A 277 -9.09 -14.42 -4.24
C ARG A 277 -8.18 -15.21 -3.29
N ASN A 278 -7.15 -15.84 -3.82
CA ASN A 278 -6.16 -16.59 -3.05
C ASN A 278 -4.74 -16.08 -3.36
N PRO A 279 -4.31 -14.98 -2.74
CA PRO A 279 -2.96 -14.44 -2.97
C PRO A 279 -1.85 -15.41 -2.58
N SER A 280 -2.04 -16.21 -1.54
CA SER A 280 -1.07 -17.22 -1.11
C SER A 280 -0.70 -18.18 -2.25
N ALA A 281 -1.63 -18.50 -3.14
CA ALA A 281 -1.35 -19.36 -4.30
C ALA A 281 -0.35 -18.76 -5.30
N ILE A 282 -0.15 -17.44 -5.28
CA ILE A 282 0.81 -16.73 -6.14
C ILE A 282 2.23 -16.87 -5.59
N PHE A 283 2.34 -16.86 -4.26
CA PHE A 283 3.61 -16.79 -3.51
C PHE A 283 4.13 -18.17 -3.12
N LEU A 284 3.46 -19.23 -3.58
CA LEU A 284 3.85 -20.62 -3.36
C LEU A 284 4.22 -21.25 -4.70
N SER A 285 5.46 -21.70 -4.84
CA SER A 285 5.88 -22.54 -5.96
C SER A 285 5.35 -23.93 -5.77
N ARG A 286 4.13 -24.23 -6.25
CA ARG A 286 3.54 -25.58 -6.19
C ARG A 286 4.11 -26.47 -7.30
N GLY A 287 5.42 -26.64 -7.33
CA GLY A 287 6.05 -27.68 -8.14
C GLY A 287 5.97 -29.03 -7.42
N THR A 288 5.86 -30.12 -8.17
CA THR A 288 5.96 -31.49 -7.63
C THR A 288 7.37 -31.83 -7.13
N ASP A 289 8.35 -31.00 -7.48
CA ASP A 289 9.77 -31.20 -7.17
C ASP A 289 10.29 -30.04 -6.32
N ILE A 290 10.17 -30.16 -4.99
CA ILE A 290 10.67 -29.17 -4.04
C ILE A 290 12.18 -29.38 -3.89
N ALA A 291 12.96 -28.39 -4.31
CA ALA A 291 14.40 -28.39 -4.12
C ALA A 291 14.79 -28.10 -2.66
N PRO A 292 15.97 -28.53 -2.20
CA PRO A 292 16.52 -28.06 -0.93
C PRO A 292 16.56 -26.53 -0.88
N GLY A 293 16.41 -25.96 0.32
CA GLY A 293 16.48 -24.52 0.51
C GLY A 293 15.15 -23.78 0.43
N SER A 294 14.01 -24.48 0.33
CA SER A 294 12.69 -23.85 0.31
C SER A 294 11.90 -24.16 1.58
N VAL A 295 11.30 -23.11 2.18
CA VAL A 295 10.41 -23.20 3.34
C VAL A 295 9.25 -22.23 3.16
N VAL A 296 8.04 -22.68 3.49
CA VAL A 296 6.88 -21.81 3.54
C VAL A 296 6.73 -21.22 4.94
N MET A 297 6.46 -19.93 4.98
CA MET A 297 6.08 -19.21 6.20
C MET A 297 4.72 -18.55 6.06
N VAL A 298 4.14 -18.15 7.18
CA VAL A 298 2.96 -17.30 7.20
C VAL A 298 3.37 -15.90 7.65
N VAL A 299 3.29 -14.93 6.75
CA VAL A 299 3.48 -13.51 7.05
C VAL A 299 2.15 -12.88 7.44
N TRP A 300 2.21 -11.79 8.22
CA TRP A 300 1.04 -11.00 8.58
C TRP A 300 1.05 -9.69 7.80
N GLU A 301 0.10 -9.53 6.88
CA GLU A 301 -0.03 -8.33 6.06
C GLU A 301 -1.37 -7.65 6.33
N GLY A 302 -1.30 -6.43 6.90
CA GLY A 302 -2.50 -5.72 7.33
C GLY A 302 -3.26 -6.49 8.41
N THR A 303 -4.44 -7.00 8.08
CA THR A 303 -5.29 -7.78 8.99
C THR A 303 -5.37 -9.27 8.63
N ARG A 304 -4.57 -9.74 7.67
CA ARG A 304 -4.63 -11.14 7.24
C ARG A 304 -3.28 -11.84 7.18
N PRO A 305 -3.26 -13.16 7.47
CA PRO A 305 -2.13 -14.01 7.18
C PRO A 305 -2.05 -14.32 5.68
N LEU A 306 -0.81 -14.38 5.17
CA LEU A 306 -0.48 -14.83 3.81
C LEU A 306 0.62 -15.86 3.87
N LEU A 307 0.51 -16.93 3.07
CA LEU A 307 1.60 -17.87 2.92
C LEU A 307 2.58 -17.39 1.86
N VAL A 308 3.85 -17.41 2.22
CA VAL A 308 4.95 -16.95 1.38
C VAL A 308 6.07 -17.97 1.44
N GLU A 309 6.67 -18.28 0.29
CA GLU A 309 7.81 -19.16 0.21
C GLU A 309 9.10 -18.36 0.35
N ILE A 310 9.97 -18.81 1.25
CA ILE A 310 11.35 -18.32 1.39
C ILE A 310 12.27 -19.35 0.78
N GLN A 311 13.13 -18.90 -0.11
CA GLN A 311 14.16 -19.73 -0.75
C GLN A 311 15.55 -19.25 -0.33
N ALA A 312 16.42 -20.19 -0.03
CA ALA A 312 17.81 -19.94 0.25
C ALA A 312 18.70 -20.82 -0.62
N LEU A 313 19.79 -20.25 -1.12
CA LEU A 313 20.88 -20.96 -1.79
C LEU A 313 22.17 -20.73 -1.02
N VAL A 314 22.81 -21.80 -0.64
CA VAL A 314 24.14 -21.80 -0.01
C VAL A 314 25.08 -22.54 -0.95
N ASP A 315 26.20 -21.92 -1.32
CA ASP A 315 27.17 -22.49 -2.25
C ASP A 315 28.59 -22.09 -1.82
N ASP A 316 29.59 -22.84 -2.24
CA ASP A 316 30.98 -22.53 -1.97
C ASP A 316 31.36 -21.17 -2.58
N SER A 317 32.00 -20.30 -1.79
CA SER A 317 32.43 -19.03 -2.31
C SER A 317 33.67 -19.17 -3.20
N LEU A 318 33.57 -18.72 -4.44
CA LEU A 318 34.70 -18.70 -5.39
C LEU A 318 35.69 -17.55 -5.13
N GLY A 319 35.40 -16.67 -4.17
CA GLY A 319 36.19 -15.46 -3.87
C GLY A 319 36.63 -15.38 -2.42
N ALA A 320 37.53 -14.45 -2.13
CA ALA A 320 38.02 -14.20 -0.76
C ALA A 320 36.96 -13.61 0.19
N ASN A 321 35.90 -13.01 -0.38
CA ASN A 321 34.83 -12.38 0.37
C ASN A 321 33.49 -13.03 0.01
N PRO A 322 32.95 -13.91 0.86
CA PRO A 322 31.67 -14.55 0.63
C PRO A 322 30.52 -13.55 0.49
N ARG A 323 29.66 -13.76 -0.49
CA ARG A 323 28.51 -12.89 -0.77
C ARG A 323 27.35 -13.21 0.17
N ARG A 324 26.68 -12.16 0.62
CA ARG A 324 25.44 -12.24 1.40
C ARG A 324 24.39 -11.38 0.69
N VAL A 325 23.42 -12.01 0.05
CA VAL A 325 22.40 -11.31 -0.74
C VAL A 325 21.03 -11.67 -0.21
N ALA A 326 20.21 -10.66 0.07
CA ALA A 326 18.85 -10.82 0.51
C ALA A 326 17.90 -10.05 -0.40
N VAL A 327 16.89 -10.73 -0.91
CA VAL A 327 15.81 -10.16 -1.71
C VAL A 327 14.49 -10.42 -0.97
N GLY A 328 13.75 -9.36 -0.66
CA GLY A 328 12.50 -9.46 0.09
C GLY A 328 12.63 -9.56 1.60
N VAL A 329 13.84 -9.74 2.15
CA VAL A 329 14.16 -9.66 3.59
C VAL A 329 15.29 -8.66 3.82
N ASP A 330 15.41 -8.15 5.06
CA ASP A 330 16.47 -7.19 5.41
C ASP A 330 17.85 -7.86 5.42
N GLN A 331 18.81 -7.24 4.73
CA GLN A 331 20.17 -7.79 4.57
C GLN A 331 20.95 -7.79 5.88
N ASN A 332 20.76 -6.79 6.76
CA ASN A 332 21.41 -6.76 8.07
C ASN A 332 20.83 -7.85 8.96
N ARG A 333 19.50 -8.10 8.86
CA ARG A 333 18.87 -9.20 9.58
C ARG A 333 19.43 -10.55 9.15
N LEU A 334 19.61 -10.78 7.85
CA LEU A 334 20.27 -11.99 7.34
C LEU A 334 21.67 -12.16 7.95
N ALA A 335 22.49 -11.11 8.00
CA ALA A 335 23.83 -11.17 8.58
C ALA A 335 23.81 -11.55 10.06
N LEU A 336 22.89 -10.97 10.84
CA LEU A 336 22.70 -11.33 12.27
C LEU A 336 22.29 -12.79 12.42
N LEU A 337 21.35 -13.28 11.63
CA LEU A 337 20.87 -14.66 11.69
C LEU A 337 21.95 -15.67 11.30
N LEU A 338 22.82 -15.36 10.34
CA LEU A 338 23.97 -16.19 9.99
C LEU A 338 24.97 -16.31 11.17
N ALA A 339 25.20 -15.22 11.90
CA ALA A 339 26.02 -15.25 13.11
C ALA A 339 25.40 -16.12 14.22
N VAL A 340 24.07 -16.05 14.39
CA VAL A 340 23.33 -16.93 15.33
C VAL A 340 23.44 -18.39 14.90
N LEU A 341 23.25 -18.67 13.59
CA LEU A 341 23.36 -20.04 13.06
C LEU A 341 24.76 -20.63 13.26
N HIS A 342 25.80 -19.83 13.02
CA HIS A 342 27.18 -20.24 13.33
C HIS A 342 27.36 -20.55 14.81
N ARG A 343 26.97 -19.64 15.71
CA ARG A 343 27.25 -19.77 17.14
C ARG A 343 26.38 -20.81 17.83
N HIS A 344 25.10 -20.88 17.50
CA HIS A 344 24.09 -21.69 18.20
C HIS A 344 23.57 -22.87 17.37
N GLY A 345 23.71 -22.84 16.05
CA GLY A 345 23.39 -23.94 15.14
C GLY A 345 24.59 -24.82 14.80
N GLY A 346 25.82 -24.42 15.16
CA GLY A 346 27.05 -25.18 14.90
C GLY A 346 27.44 -25.25 13.43
N MET A 347 26.98 -24.34 12.59
CA MET A 347 27.21 -24.36 11.14
C MET A 347 28.29 -23.38 10.73
N GLN A 348 29.28 -23.85 9.95
CA GLN A 348 30.37 -23.04 9.42
C GLN A 348 29.97 -22.50 8.03
N LEU A 349 29.57 -21.25 7.97
CA LEU A 349 29.16 -20.58 6.74
C LEU A 349 30.11 -19.43 6.35
N GLY A 350 31.30 -19.41 6.98
CA GLY A 350 32.27 -18.32 6.80
C GLY A 350 32.81 -18.22 5.37
N ASP A 351 32.93 -19.35 4.69
CA ASP A 351 33.43 -19.55 3.35
C ASP A 351 32.34 -19.82 2.30
N GLN A 352 31.08 -19.70 2.70
CA GLN A 352 29.93 -19.96 1.84
C GLN A 352 29.27 -18.66 1.36
N ASP A 353 28.92 -18.59 0.08
CA ASP A 353 27.96 -17.60 -0.44
C ASP A 353 26.55 -17.96 0.03
N VAL A 354 25.79 -16.97 0.50
CA VAL A 354 24.40 -17.18 0.93
C VAL A 354 23.49 -16.19 0.23
N PHE A 355 22.51 -16.73 -0.45
CA PHE A 355 21.46 -15.99 -1.14
C PHE A 355 20.12 -16.34 -0.51
N ALA A 356 19.31 -15.34 -0.16
CA ALA A 356 17.96 -15.50 0.34
C ALA A 356 16.99 -14.73 -0.54
N ASN A 357 15.87 -15.33 -0.88
CA ASN A 357 14.86 -14.73 -1.72
C ASN A 357 13.45 -15.06 -1.20
N VAL A 358 12.60 -14.05 -1.16
CA VAL A 358 11.16 -14.20 -0.92
C VAL A 358 10.46 -14.31 -2.27
N VAL A 359 9.77 -15.42 -2.50
CA VAL A 359 9.07 -15.66 -3.77
C VAL A 359 7.94 -14.66 -3.96
N GLY A 360 7.78 -14.18 -5.20
CA GLY A 360 6.71 -13.24 -5.59
C GLY A 360 7.02 -11.78 -5.28
N GLY A 361 8.27 -11.44 -4.84
CA GLY A 361 8.72 -10.06 -4.68
C GLY A 361 8.19 -9.34 -3.43
N ILE A 362 7.45 -10.04 -2.55
CA ILE A 362 6.95 -9.45 -1.29
C ILE A 362 8.13 -9.10 -0.39
N LYS A 363 8.06 -7.92 0.23
CA LYS A 363 9.00 -7.53 1.29
C LYS A 363 8.46 -7.97 2.63
N VAL A 364 9.15 -8.91 3.27
CA VAL A 364 8.84 -9.37 4.62
C VAL A 364 9.63 -8.53 5.62
N GLY A 365 8.94 -7.63 6.31
CA GLY A 365 9.53 -6.73 7.32
C GLY A 365 9.41 -7.24 8.76
N GLU A 366 8.72 -8.34 8.99
CA GLU A 366 8.51 -8.88 10.34
C GLU A 366 9.55 -9.94 10.73
N THR A 367 9.92 -9.96 12.02
CA THR A 367 10.88 -10.93 12.58
C THR A 367 10.36 -12.36 12.60
N ALA A 368 9.07 -12.57 12.37
CA ALA A 368 8.48 -13.90 12.22
C ALA A 368 9.12 -14.74 11.11
N ALA A 369 9.80 -14.11 10.14
CA ALA A 369 10.51 -14.76 9.05
C ALA A 369 11.81 -15.45 9.47
N ASP A 370 12.38 -15.10 10.60
CA ASP A 370 13.73 -15.52 11.01
C ASP A 370 13.89 -17.03 11.02
N LEU A 371 12.96 -17.71 11.69
CA LEU A 371 13.03 -19.18 11.83
C LEU A 371 12.93 -19.87 10.46
N ALA A 372 11.96 -19.47 9.63
CA ALA A 372 11.78 -20.04 8.31
C ALA A 372 13.01 -19.79 7.41
N LEU A 373 13.60 -18.59 7.47
CA LEU A 373 14.83 -18.25 6.74
C LEU A 373 16.01 -19.12 7.17
N LEU A 374 16.20 -19.34 8.47
CA LEU A 374 17.25 -20.22 8.98
C LEU A 374 17.04 -21.67 8.56
N LEU A 375 15.80 -22.18 8.61
CA LEU A 375 15.50 -23.53 8.16
C LEU A 375 15.76 -23.70 6.66
N ALA A 376 15.43 -22.69 5.83
CA ALA A 376 15.74 -22.69 4.40
C ALA A 376 17.26 -22.73 4.15
N ILE A 377 18.03 -21.90 4.85
CA ILE A 377 19.50 -21.88 4.76
C ILE A 377 20.10 -23.24 5.13
N VAL A 378 19.63 -23.84 6.24
CA VAL A 378 20.10 -25.15 6.70
C VAL A 378 19.75 -26.26 5.74
N SER A 379 18.56 -26.23 5.16
CA SER A 379 18.11 -27.16 4.12
C SER A 379 19.01 -27.10 2.90
N SER A 380 19.32 -25.89 2.39
CA SER A 380 20.23 -25.71 1.26
C SER A 380 21.65 -26.16 1.58
N TYR A 381 22.20 -25.75 2.75
CA TYR A 381 23.57 -26.12 3.14
C TYR A 381 23.77 -27.64 3.32
N ARG A 382 22.72 -28.36 3.79
CA ARG A 382 22.76 -29.80 3.99
C ARG A 382 22.35 -30.60 2.74
N ASP A 383 21.95 -29.92 1.69
CA ASP A 383 21.32 -30.49 0.49
C ASP A 383 20.17 -31.47 0.84
N ARG A 384 19.34 -31.09 1.81
CA ARG A 384 18.21 -31.90 2.29
C ARG A 384 16.89 -31.18 2.09
N ARG A 385 15.99 -31.82 1.35
CA ARG A 385 14.63 -31.33 1.14
C ARG A 385 13.86 -31.27 2.46
N ILE A 386 13.08 -30.20 2.63
CA ILE A 386 12.11 -30.05 3.68
C ILE A 386 10.76 -30.60 3.20
N ASP A 387 9.97 -31.15 4.11
CA ASP A 387 8.63 -31.66 3.81
C ASP A 387 7.78 -30.54 3.17
N ALA A 388 7.11 -30.84 2.05
CA ALA A 388 6.22 -29.93 1.34
C ALA A 388 5.05 -29.43 2.20
N GLY A 389 4.65 -30.21 3.19
CA GLY A 389 3.61 -29.87 4.14
C GLY A 389 4.09 -29.08 5.36
N LEU A 390 5.39 -28.72 5.41
CA LEU A 390 5.94 -27.94 6.52
C LEU A 390 5.75 -26.46 6.32
N VAL A 391 5.28 -25.78 7.37
CA VAL A 391 5.30 -24.32 7.52
C VAL A 391 6.08 -23.93 8.77
N SER A 392 6.77 -22.80 8.74
CA SER A 392 7.50 -22.31 9.91
C SER A 392 7.38 -20.80 10.07
N PHE A 393 7.38 -20.32 11.30
CA PHE A 393 7.52 -18.92 11.67
C PHE A 393 8.04 -18.80 13.10
N GLY A 394 8.70 -17.67 13.42
CA GLY A 394 9.21 -17.39 14.76
C GLY A 394 10.35 -16.40 14.71
N GLU A 395 10.46 -15.54 15.72
CA GLU A 395 11.60 -14.64 15.86
C GLU A 395 12.78 -15.41 16.49
N VAL A 396 13.99 -15.14 16.00
CA VAL A 396 15.22 -15.74 16.53
C VAL A 396 16.08 -14.67 17.21
N GLY A 397 16.29 -14.82 18.51
CA GLY A 397 17.15 -13.94 19.29
C GLY A 397 18.63 -14.26 19.14
N LEU A 398 19.50 -13.30 19.53
CA LEU A 398 20.95 -13.44 19.38
C LEU A 398 21.58 -14.53 20.25
N ALA A 399 20.90 -14.98 21.33
CA ALA A 399 21.32 -16.11 22.16
C ALA A 399 20.75 -17.46 21.65
N GLY A 400 20.19 -17.52 20.44
CA GLY A 400 19.63 -18.71 19.83
C GLY A 400 18.27 -19.13 20.40
N GLU A 401 17.63 -18.26 21.18
CA GLU A 401 16.26 -18.48 21.67
C GLU A 401 15.23 -18.21 20.56
N ILE A 402 14.16 -18.99 20.56
CA ILE A 402 13.02 -18.79 19.67
C ILE A 402 11.92 -18.06 20.43
N ARG A 403 11.55 -16.89 19.93
CA ARG A 403 10.57 -15.99 20.56
C ARG A 403 9.22 -16.06 19.87
N PRO A 404 8.12 -15.91 20.64
CA PRO A 404 6.78 -15.89 20.07
C PRO A 404 6.57 -14.68 19.17
N VAL A 405 5.69 -14.87 18.20
CA VAL A 405 5.24 -13.83 17.29
C VAL A 405 3.74 -13.59 17.45
N PRO A 406 3.22 -12.39 17.09
CA PRO A 406 1.79 -12.12 17.15
C PRO A 406 0.98 -13.05 16.25
N SER A 407 -0.27 -13.32 16.64
CA SER A 407 -1.26 -14.06 15.83
C SER A 407 -0.85 -15.47 15.43
N GLY A 408 -0.11 -16.17 16.29
CA GLY A 408 0.37 -17.52 15.98
C GLY A 408 -0.74 -18.51 15.66
N GLY A 409 -1.87 -18.45 16.35
CA GLY A 409 -3.02 -19.32 16.12
C GLY A 409 -3.67 -19.11 14.76
N GLU A 410 -3.84 -17.84 14.37
CA GLU A 410 -4.41 -17.46 13.08
C GLU A 410 -3.47 -17.85 11.92
N ARG A 411 -2.15 -17.70 12.11
CA ARG A 411 -1.15 -18.14 11.13
C ARG A 411 -1.24 -19.65 10.89
N LEU A 412 -1.32 -20.44 11.94
CA LEU A 412 -1.46 -21.90 11.84
C LEU A 412 -2.79 -22.30 11.21
N THR A 413 -3.88 -21.63 11.58
CA THR A 413 -5.20 -21.87 10.99
C THR A 413 -5.20 -21.61 9.49
N GLU A 414 -4.54 -20.55 9.05
CA GLU A 414 -4.42 -20.23 7.62
C GLU A 414 -3.56 -21.27 6.89
N ALA A 415 -2.44 -21.70 7.47
CA ALA A 415 -1.61 -22.74 6.91
C ALA A 415 -2.40 -24.06 6.73
N ALA A 416 -3.19 -24.47 7.74
CA ALA A 416 -4.04 -25.66 7.68
C ALA A 416 -5.07 -25.57 6.55
N LYS A 417 -5.73 -24.43 6.36
CA LYS A 417 -6.67 -24.21 5.23
C LYS A 417 -6.01 -24.40 3.86
N HIS A 418 -4.72 -24.15 3.76
CA HIS A 418 -3.93 -24.31 2.55
C HIS A 418 -3.32 -25.71 2.39
N GLY A 419 -3.63 -26.65 3.33
CA GLY A 419 -3.22 -28.04 3.25
C GLY A 419 -1.84 -28.34 3.84
N PHE A 420 -1.27 -27.42 4.62
CA PHE A 420 -0.05 -27.70 5.38
C PHE A 420 -0.39 -28.60 6.58
N THR A 421 0.43 -29.62 6.79
CA THR A 421 0.18 -30.69 7.77
C THR A 421 1.14 -30.67 8.93
N ARG A 422 2.21 -29.89 8.86
CA ARG A 422 3.23 -29.78 9.90
C ARG A 422 3.69 -28.34 10.08
N ALA A 423 3.94 -27.95 11.33
CA ALA A 423 4.45 -26.62 11.66
C ALA A 423 5.58 -26.68 12.68
N ILE A 424 6.67 -25.94 12.49
CA ILE A 424 7.73 -25.70 13.49
C ILE A 424 7.62 -24.23 13.89
N VAL A 425 7.26 -23.98 15.16
CA VAL A 425 6.91 -22.65 15.66
C VAL A 425 7.41 -22.44 17.09
N PRO A 426 7.48 -21.20 17.60
CA PRO A 426 7.78 -20.96 19.00
C PRO A 426 6.83 -21.70 19.93
N LEU A 427 7.34 -22.30 21.01
CA LEU A 427 6.53 -23.06 21.98
C LEU A 427 5.33 -22.23 22.50
N ALA A 428 5.52 -20.92 22.72
CA ALA A 428 4.45 -20.05 23.19
C ALA A 428 3.35 -19.77 22.11
N ASN A 429 3.61 -20.08 20.85
CA ASN A 429 2.62 -20.00 19.77
C ASN A 429 1.89 -21.32 19.50
N VAL A 430 2.23 -22.40 20.20
CA VAL A 430 1.51 -23.67 20.09
C VAL A 430 0.09 -23.48 20.62
N PRO A 431 -0.95 -23.80 19.82
CA PRO A 431 -2.32 -23.56 20.21
C PRO A 431 -2.74 -24.53 21.34
N ARG A 432 -3.57 -24.04 22.26
CA ARG A 432 -4.10 -24.89 23.35
C ARG A 432 -5.01 -26.00 22.83
N LYS A 433 -5.71 -25.76 21.73
CA LYS A 433 -6.53 -26.78 21.05
C LYS A 433 -5.81 -27.22 19.80
N PRO A 434 -5.64 -28.51 19.57
CA PRO A 434 -5.05 -29.02 18.33
C PRO A 434 -5.77 -28.46 17.10
N ILE A 435 -5.02 -28.25 16.03
CA ILE A 435 -5.58 -27.91 14.73
C ILE A 435 -5.72 -29.20 13.93
N ASP A 436 -6.93 -29.49 13.46
CA ASP A 436 -7.21 -30.74 12.74
C ASP A 436 -6.30 -30.87 11.52
N GLY A 437 -5.65 -32.01 11.39
CA GLY A 437 -4.76 -32.33 10.28
C GLY A 437 -3.39 -31.66 10.31
N MET A 438 -3.01 -30.99 11.42
CA MET A 438 -1.71 -30.31 11.54
C MET A 438 -0.96 -30.75 12.81
N GLU A 439 0.24 -31.28 12.62
CA GLU A 439 1.23 -31.49 13.70
C GLU A 439 1.96 -30.17 13.99
N VAL A 440 1.88 -29.67 15.22
CA VAL A 440 2.56 -28.43 15.63
C VAL A 440 3.70 -28.76 16.60
N VAL A 441 4.94 -28.55 16.15
CA VAL A 441 6.16 -28.74 16.92
C VAL A 441 6.56 -27.41 17.53
N GLY A 442 6.41 -27.28 18.85
CA GLY A 442 6.83 -26.09 19.60
C GLY A 442 8.29 -26.15 19.98
N VAL A 443 9.05 -25.11 19.70
CA VAL A 443 10.48 -25.01 19.98
C VAL A 443 10.82 -23.76 20.79
N THR A 444 11.85 -23.85 21.63
CA THR A 444 12.36 -22.74 22.47
C THR A 444 13.76 -22.32 22.06
N ARG A 445 14.49 -23.20 21.40
CA ARG A 445 15.88 -23.00 20.94
C ARG A 445 16.05 -23.36 19.48
N LEU A 446 17.01 -22.70 18.83
CA LEU A 446 17.36 -22.98 17.44
C LEU A 446 17.80 -24.44 17.25
N SER A 447 18.54 -25.01 18.20
CA SER A 447 18.97 -26.41 18.15
C SER A 447 17.79 -27.39 18.11
N GLU A 448 16.70 -27.09 18.81
CA GLU A 448 15.47 -27.90 18.80
C GLU A 448 14.79 -27.83 17.42
N ALA A 449 14.72 -26.63 16.83
CA ALA A 449 14.16 -26.45 15.52
C ALA A 449 14.95 -27.19 14.43
N LEU A 450 16.30 -27.17 14.51
CA LEU A 450 17.18 -27.91 13.60
C LEU A 450 17.12 -29.43 13.76
N ALA A 451 16.77 -29.92 14.95
CA ALA A 451 16.55 -31.34 15.21
C ALA A 451 15.17 -31.81 14.75
N ALA A 452 14.20 -30.89 14.67
CA ALA A 452 12.84 -31.15 14.20
C ALA A 452 12.69 -31.14 12.67
N LEU A 453 13.73 -30.70 11.92
CA LEU A 453 13.81 -30.76 10.46
C LEU A 453 14.06 -32.21 10.01
#